data_c3f147216ace9b58ded8809974c3d7b7
#
_entry.id   c3f147216ace9b58ded8809974c3d7b7
#
_cell.length_a   1.000
_cell.length_b   1.000
_cell.length_c   1.000
_cell.angle_alpha   90.00
_cell.angle_beta   90.00
_cell.angle_gamma   90.00
#
_symmetry.space_group_name_H-M   'P 1'
#
loop_
_entity.id
_entity.type
_entity.pdbx_description
1 polymer ?
#
loop_
_entity_poly.entity_id
_entity_poly.type
_entity_poly.pdbx_seq_one_letter_code
_entity_poly.pdbx_strand_id
1 'polypeptide(L)'
;DNIPSKVCTSVTLSTLHGCPPQEIERIASYLIAEKHLNTFVKCNPTILGYDFARETLDKMGYDYISFDDRHFREDLQYCDAVPMFTRLKALAESKGLEFGLKLSNTFPVDVKAGELPSEEMYMSGKSLFPLTVEMANRISKQFDGKMRISYSGGADFFNIDKLFEAGI
;
A
#
# COMPACT_ATOMS: atom_id res chain seq x y z
N ASP A 1 2.24 25.49 -28.95
CA ASP A 1 3.14 24.90 -27.96
C ASP A 1 3.10 23.39 -28.09
N ASN A 2 4.28 22.79 -28.31
CA ASN A 2 4.39 21.33 -28.51
C ASN A 2 4.61 20.67 -27.16
N ILE A 3 3.52 20.36 -26.45
CA ILE A 3 3.56 19.66 -25.17
C ILE A 3 3.66 18.14 -25.45
N PRO A 4 4.69 17.45 -24.94
CA PRO A 4 4.82 16.00 -25.14
C PRO A 4 3.66 15.25 -24.48
N SER A 5 3.15 14.22 -25.13
CA SER A 5 2.06 13.40 -24.59
C SER A 5 2.48 12.59 -23.35
N LYS A 6 3.78 12.28 -23.20
CA LYS A 6 4.36 11.60 -22.06
C LYS A 6 5.01 12.63 -21.14
N VAL A 7 4.33 12.99 -20.06
CA VAL A 7 4.77 14.00 -19.08
C VAL A 7 5.47 13.41 -17.85
N CYS A 8 5.47 12.10 -17.68
CA CYS A 8 6.14 11.41 -16.57
C CYS A 8 6.68 10.04 -16.99
N THR A 9 7.60 9.49 -16.21
CA THR A 9 8.21 8.17 -16.43
C THR A 9 7.74 7.13 -15.41
N SER A 10 7.00 7.55 -14.38
CA SER A 10 6.50 6.67 -13.33
C SER A 10 5.10 7.06 -12.88
N VAL A 11 4.39 6.11 -12.33
CA VAL A 11 3.03 6.30 -11.81
C VAL A 11 2.80 5.42 -10.58
N THR A 12 1.98 5.91 -9.65
CA THR A 12 1.45 5.10 -8.55
C THR A 12 -0.04 4.85 -8.79
N LEU A 13 -0.40 3.57 -8.95
CA LEU A 13 -1.78 3.12 -9.03
C LEU A 13 -2.38 3.08 -7.62
N SER A 14 -3.46 3.82 -7.41
CA SER A 14 -4.25 3.78 -6.18
C SER A 14 -5.67 3.33 -6.54
N THR A 15 -6.11 2.25 -5.94
CA THR A 15 -7.46 1.71 -6.12
C THR A 15 -8.32 1.98 -4.89
N LEU A 16 -9.63 1.92 -5.05
CA LEU A 16 -10.58 1.97 -3.94
C LEU A 16 -10.50 0.68 -3.12
N HIS A 17 -10.98 0.74 -1.88
CA HIS A 17 -11.24 -0.46 -1.08
C HIS A 17 -12.18 -1.41 -1.83
N GLY A 18 -11.96 -2.72 -1.69
CA GLY A 18 -12.74 -3.74 -2.40
C GLY A 18 -12.39 -3.93 -3.88
N CYS A 19 -11.36 -3.26 -4.41
CA CYS A 19 -10.91 -3.50 -5.79
C CYS A 19 -10.35 -4.92 -5.94
N PRO A 20 -10.90 -5.76 -6.84
CA PRO A 20 -10.45 -7.13 -7.01
C PRO A 20 -8.98 -7.23 -7.45
N PRO A 21 -8.23 -8.25 -6.99
CA PRO A 21 -6.82 -8.44 -7.37
C PRO A 21 -6.60 -8.45 -8.88
N GLN A 22 -7.49 -9.10 -9.63
CA GLN A 22 -7.41 -9.21 -11.11
C GLN A 22 -7.54 -7.85 -11.79
N GLU A 23 -8.35 -6.96 -11.23
CA GLU A 23 -8.50 -5.61 -11.75
C GLU A 23 -7.25 -4.76 -11.50
N ILE A 24 -6.68 -4.86 -10.29
CA ILE A 24 -5.42 -4.20 -9.94
C ILE A 24 -4.31 -4.67 -10.89
N GLU A 25 -4.19 -5.98 -11.10
CA GLU A 25 -3.20 -6.57 -11.99
C GLU A 25 -3.39 -6.12 -13.44
N ARG A 26 -4.63 -6.09 -13.92
CA ARG A 26 -4.97 -5.67 -15.29
C ARG A 26 -4.55 -4.22 -15.53
N ILE A 27 -4.88 -3.31 -14.61
CA ILE A 27 -4.53 -1.90 -14.72
C ILE A 27 -3.00 -1.72 -14.66
N ALA A 28 -2.34 -2.35 -13.68
CA ALA A 28 -0.88 -2.26 -13.54
C ALA A 28 -0.16 -2.82 -14.77
N SER A 29 -0.60 -3.95 -15.31
CA SER A 29 -0.05 -4.54 -16.53
C SER A 29 -0.21 -3.61 -17.73
N TYR A 30 -1.36 -2.95 -17.88
CA TYR A 30 -1.58 -1.95 -18.94
C TYR A 30 -0.62 -0.76 -18.83
N LEU A 31 -0.42 -0.25 -17.61
CA LEU A 31 0.51 0.86 -17.36
C LEU A 31 1.95 0.48 -17.72
N ILE A 32 2.36 -0.73 -17.39
CA ILE A 32 3.70 -1.25 -17.71
C ILE A 32 3.84 -1.55 -19.22
N ALA A 33 2.94 -2.38 -19.76
CA ALA A 33 3.10 -2.93 -21.11
C ALA A 33 2.77 -1.92 -22.21
N GLU A 34 1.69 -1.13 -22.05
CA GLU A 34 1.17 -0.26 -23.10
C GLU A 34 1.59 1.21 -22.91
N LYS A 35 1.68 1.66 -21.66
CA LYS A 35 2.09 3.04 -21.37
C LYS A 35 3.58 3.19 -21.12
N HIS A 36 4.30 2.08 -20.97
CA HIS A 36 5.75 2.07 -20.68
C HIS A 36 6.13 2.95 -19.50
N LEU A 37 5.42 2.75 -18.37
CA LEU A 37 5.66 3.49 -17.12
C LEU A 37 6.21 2.58 -16.04
N ASN A 38 7.20 3.05 -15.30
CA ASN A 38 7.55 2.47 -14.01
C ASN A 38 6.31 2.56 -13.12
N THR A 39 5.87 1.44 -12.55
CA THR A 39 4.56 1.36 -11.93
C THR A 39 4.66 0.91 -10.48
N PHE A 40 4.05 1.67 -9.59
CA PHE A 40 3.91 1.32 -8.18
C PHE A 40 2.43 1.05 -7.86
N VAL A 41 2.16 -0.01 -7.11
CA VAL A 41 0.82 -0.30 -6.58
C VAL A 41 0.74 0.16 -5.14
N LYS A 42 -0.23 1.02 -4.82
CA LYS A 42 -0.47 1.48 -3.46
C LYS A 42 -1.29 0.44 -2.71
N CYS A 43 -0.76 -0.06 -1.60
CA CYS A 43 -1.35 -1.13 -0.81
C CYS A 43 -2.11 -0.57 0.40
N ASN A 44 -3.24 -1.20 0.73
CA ASN A 44 -4.01 -0.90 1.93
C ASN A 44 -3.42 -1.63 3.15
N PRO A 45 -3.42 -1.01 4.35
CA PRO A 45 -2.97 -1.67 5.58
C PRO A 45 -3.77 -2.93 5.94
N THR A 46 -4.97 -3.07 5.40
CA THR A 46 -5.83 -4.26 5.53
C THR A 46 -5.19 -5.56 5.06
N ILE A 47 -4.15 -5.48 4.20
CA ILE A 47 -3.35 -6.64 3.75
C ILE A 47 -2.67 -7.39 4.91
N LEU A 48 -2.51 -6.75 6.07
CA LEU A 48 -1.92 -7.37 7.27
C LEU A 48 -2.86 -8.33 8.00
N GLY A 49 -4.17 -8.26 7.72
CA GLY A 49 -5.23 -9.00 8.39
C GLY A 49 -5.79 -8.25 9.61
N TYR A 50 -7.07 -8.55 9.91
CA TYR A 50 -7.82 -7.87 10.97
C TYR A 50 -7.19 -8.03 12.35
N ASP A 51 -6.89 -9.26 12.76
CA ASP A 51 -6.37 -9.56 14.09
C ASP A 51 -5.04 -8.82 14.36
N PHE A 52 -4.13 -8.82 13.38
CA PHE A 52 -2.87 -8.11 13.52
C PHE A 52 -3.06 -6.60 13.64
N ALA A 53 -3.93 -6.03 12.81
CA ALA A 53 -4.21 -4.60 12.85
C ALA A 53 -4.84 -4.20 14.19
N ARG A 54 -5.83 -4.97 14.66
CA ARG A 54 -6.50 -4.73 15.96
C ARG A 54 -5.52 -4.81 17.13
N GLU A 55 -4.76 -5.90 17.21
CA GLU A 55 -3.77 -6.08 18.28
C GLU A 55 -2.72 -4.97 18.29
N THR A 56 -2.26 -4.54 17.12
CA THR A 56 -1.27 -3.46 16.99
C THR A 56 -1.83 -2.13 17.49
N LEU A 57 -3.04 -1.78 17.07
CA LEU A 57 -3.67 -0.53 17.48
C LEU A 57 -4.00 -0.52 18.99
N ASP A 58 -4.45 -1.64 19.55
CA ASP A 58 -4.69 -1.79 20.99
C ASP A 58 -3.41 -1.58 21.81
N LYS A 59 -2.30 -2.20 21.38
CA LYS A 59 -0.98 -2.01 22.02
C LYS A 59 -0.47 -0.57 21.97
N MET A 60 -0.91 0.19 20.97
CA MET A 60 -0.59 1.63 20.85
C MET A 60 -1.49 2.53 21.70
N GLY A 61 -2.49 1.97 22.39
CA GLY A 61 -3.49 2.74 23.14
C GLY A 61 -4.61 3.31 22.26
N TYR A 62 -4.83 2.76 21.07
CA TYR A 62 -5.92 3.12 20.17
C TYR A 62 -7.08 2.11 20.22
N ASP A 63 -7.30 1.50 21.38
CA ASP A 63 -8.38 0.55 21.67
C ASP A 63 -9.78 1.18 21.51
N TYR A 64 -9.88 2.50 21.66
CA TYR A 64 -11.12 3.28 21.44
C TYR A 64 -11.48 3.44 19.94
N ILE A 65 -10.56 3.19 19.02
CA ILE A 65 -10.82 3.25 17.57
C ILE A 65 -11.61 2.02 17.15
N SER A 66 -12.75 2.25 16.50
CA SER A 66 -13.63 1.19 16.01
C SER A 66 -13.45 0.97 14.51
N PHE A 67 -13.43 -0.28 14.09
CA PHE A 67 -13.52 -0.75 12.72
C PHE A 67 -13.93 -2.23 12.72
N ASP A 68 -14.60 -2.67 11.67
CA ASP A 68 -14.96 -4.06 11.45
C ASP A 68 -13.98 -4.78 10.51
N ASP A 69 -14.27 -6.05 10.20
CA ASP A 69 -13.44 -6.87 9.31
C ASP A 69 -13.83 -6.78 7.83
N ARG A 70 -14.82 -5.96 7.46
CA ARG A 70 -15.34 -5.86 6.08
C ARG A 70 -14.23 -5.52 5.08
N HIS A 71 -13.52 -4.43 5.29
CA HIS A 71 -12.43 -4.01 4.41
C HIS A 71 -11.29 -5.05 4.34
N PHE A 72 -11.05 -5.76 5.44
CA PHE A 72 -10.04 -6.83 5.46
C PHE A 72 -10.43 -8.03 4.61
N ARG A 73 -11.73 -8.32 4.45
CA ARG A 73 -12.23 -9.40 3.59
C ARG A 73 -12.33 -9.01 2.13
N GLU A 74 -12.64 -7.75 1.85
CA GLU A 74 -12.91 -7.25 0.50
C GLU A 74 -11.65 -6.74 -0.21
N ASP A 75 -10.67 -6.23 0.52
CA ASP A 75 -9.42 -5.73 -0.03
C ASP A 75 -8.47 -6.87 -0.46
N LEU A 76 -7.42 -6.48 -1.18
CA LEU A 76 -6.36 -7.38 -1.62
C LEU A 76 -5.76 -8.15 -0.44
N GLN A 77 -5.88 -9.48 -0.47
CA GLN A 77 -5.32 -10.38 0.55
C GLN A 77 -3.83 -10.62 0.28
N TYR A 78 -3.05 -10.86 1.35
CA TYR A 78 -1.60 -11.10 1.22
C TYR A 78 -1.28 -12.32 0.34
N CYS A 79 -2.08 -13.38 0.44
CA CYS A 79 -1.92 -14.60 -0.37
C CYS A 79 -2.13 -14.36 -1.88
N ASP A 80 -3.01 -13.41 -2.26
CA ASP A 80 -3.25 -13.04 -3.66
C ASP A 80 -2.24 -11.98 -4.13
N ALA A 81 -1.83 -11.12 -3.22
CA ALA A 81 -0.89 -10.03 -3.50
C ALA A 81 0.49 -10.54 -3.93
N VAL A 82 1.06 -11.49 -3.20
CA VAL A 82 2.42 -11.98 -3.46
C VAL A 82 2.59 -12.56 -4.87
N PRO A 83 1.72 -13.49 -5.34
CA PRO A 83 1.80 -13.98 -6.71
C PRO A 83 1.58 -12.88 -7.76
N MET A 84 0.65 -11.96 -7.53
CA MET A 84 0.39 -10.82 -8.41
C MET A 84 1.61 -9.91 -8.51
N PHE A 85 2.21 -9.53 -7.40
CA PHE A 85 3.42 -8.68 -7.40
C PHE A 85 4.60 -9.36 -8.09
N THR A 86 4.74 -10.67 -7.93
CA THR A 86 5.76 -11.46 -8.63
C THR A 86 5.59 -11.37 -10.14
N ARG A 87 4.37 -11.55 -10.66
CA ARG A 87 4.08 -11.45 -12.09
C ARG A 87 4.30 -10.03 -12.63
N LEU A 88 3.83 -9.01 -11.90
CA LEU A 88 3.99 -7.60 -12.30
C LEU A 88 5.46 -7.18 -12.31
N LYS A 89 6.24 -7.64 -11.33
CA LYS A 89 7.69 -7.41 -11.28
C LYS A 89 8.39 -8.01 -12.48
N ALA A 90 8.11 -9.28 -12.80
CA ALA A 90 8.68 -9.96 -13.96
C ALA A 90 8.27 -9.29 -15.28
N LEU A 91 7.01 -8.84 -15.40
CA LEU A 91 6.54 -8.10 -16.58
C LEU A 91 7.31 -6.77 -16.75
N ALA A 92 7.47 -6.00 -15.67
CA ALA A 92 8.21 -4.74 -15.72
C ALA A 92 9.68 -4.97 -16.12
N GLU A 93 10.36 -5.94 -15.51
CA GLU A 93 11.73 -6.31 -15.84
C GLU A 93 11.88 -6.72 -17.32
N SER A 94 10.92 -7.47 -17.87
CA SER A 94 10.92 -7.85 -19.30
C SER A 94 10.80 -6.66 -20.26
N LYS A 95 10.31 -5.53 -19.77
CA LYS A 95 10.17 -4.27 -20.53
C LYS A 95 11.27 -3.25 -20.21
N GLY A 96 12.26 -3.60 -19.39
CA GLY A 96 13.28 -2.67 -18.91
C GLY A 96 12.73 -1.57 -18.00
N LEU A 97 11.63 -1.87 -17.28
CA LEU A 97 10.94 -0.96 -16.38
C LEU A 97 11.02 -1.48 -14.95
N GLU A 98 10.65 -0.62 -14.00
CA GLU A 98 10.57 -0.95 -12.59
C GLU A 98 9.13 -1.14 -12.13
N PHE A 99 8.94 -2.15 -11.27
CA PHE A 99 7.74 -2.34 -10.49
C PHE A 99 8.06 -2.19 -9.01
N GLY A 100 7.15 -1.59 -8.26
CA GLY A 100 7.28 -1.42 -6.82
C GLY A 100 5.94 -1.28 -6.12
N LEU A 101 6.01 -1.10 -4.81
CA LEU A 101 4.83 -0.93 -3.96
C LEU A 101 4.91 0.40 -3.23
N LYS A 102 3.78 1.10 -3.12
CA LYS A 102 3.64 2.24 -2.22
C LYS A 102 2.94 1.78 -0.95
N LEU A 103 3.63 1.89 0.16
CA LEU A 103 3.17 1.55 1.49
C LEU A 103 3.02 2.81 2.35
N SER A 104 1.86 3.15 2.84
CA SER A 104 0.57 2.52 2.65
C SER A 104 -0.48 3.53 2.20
N ASN A 105 -1.68 3.03 1.89
CA ASN A 105 -2.88 3.84 1.85
C ASN A 105 -3.33 4.17 3.29
N THR A 106 -4.37 4.98 3.43
CA THR A 106 -5.02 5.27 4.70
C THR A 106 -5.78 4.05 5.24
N PHE A 107 -6.10 4.05 6.52
CA PHE A 107 -6.80 2.98 7.19
C PHE A 107 -8.23 3.42 7.54
N PRO A 108 -9.28 2.73 7.05
CA PRO A 108 -10.66 3.09 7.34
C PRO A 108 -11.01 2.76 8.79
N VAL A 109 -11.67 3.70 9.46
CA VAL A 109 -12.18 3.55 10.83
C VAL A 109 -13.57 4.17 10.92
N ASP A 110 -14.39 3.70 11.87
CA ASP A 110 -15.74 4.18 12.05
C ASP A 110 -15.77 5.58 12.65
N VAL A 111 -16.71 6.41 12.20
CA VAL A 111 -17.08 7.66 12.87
C VAL A 111 -18.05 7.33 14.01
N LYS A 112 -17.69 7.64 15.25
CA LYS A 112 -18.50 7.31 16.44
C LYS A 112 -19.04 8.54 17.17
N ALA A 113 -18.35 9.67 17.08
CA ALA A 113 -18.70 10.89 17.80
C ALA A 113 -19.12 12.05 16.89
N GLY A 114 -19.38 11.77 15.62
CA GLY A 114 -19.79 12.79 14.64
C GLY A 114 -18.64 13.69 14.20
N GLU A 115 -17.41 13.16 14.18
CA GLU A 115 -16.20 13.88 13.77
C GLU A 115 -16.28 14.34 12.30
N LEU A 116 -16.97 13.56 11.48
CA LEU A 116 -17.26 13.85 10.06
C LEU A 116 -18.72 13.52 9.73
N PRO A 117 -19.29 14.13 8.68
CA PRO A 117 -20.65 13.81 8.20
C PRO A 117 -20.66 12.53 7.34
N SER A 118 -20.02 11.45 7.80
CA SER A 118 -19.89 10.16 7.12
C SER A 118 -19.86 9.05 8.16
N GLU A 119 -20.08 7.82 7.74
CA GLU A 119 -20.02 6.65 8.62
C GLU A 119 -18.56 6.22 8.89
N GLU A 120 -17.66 6.52 7.96
CA GLU A 120 -16.24 6.19 8.02
C GLU A 120 -15.35 7.43 7.87
N MET A 121 -14.20 7.38 8.47
CA MET A 121 -13.08 8.30 8.27
C MET A 121 -11.78 7.52 8.07
N TYR A 122 -10.71 8.22 7.71
CA TYR A 122 -9.46 7.57 7.36
C TYR A 122 -8.32 8.00 8.27
N MET A 123 -7.78 7.03 9.02
CA MET A 123 -6.59 7.22 9.82
C MET A 123 -5.35 7.31 8.91
N SER A 124 -4.44 8.23 9.21
CA SER A 124 -3.22 8.48 8.42
C SER A 124 -2.06 8.99 9.29
N GLY A 125 -0.90 9.19 8.69
CA GLY A 125 0.26 9.76 9.35
C GLY A 125 0.89 8.82 10.39
N LYS A 126 1.30 9.36 11.55
CA LYS A 126 2.05 8.63 12.58
C LYS A 126 1.31 7.42 13.15
N SER A 127 0.01 7.46 13.23
CA SER A 127 -0.79 6.33 13.73
C SER A 127 -0.69 5.08 12.84
N LEU A 128 -0.37 5.25 11.56
CA LEU A 128 -0.13 4.13 10.63
C LEU A 128 1.29 3.56 10.71
N PHE A 129 2.23 4.22 11.38
CA PHE A 129 3.64 3.85 11.31
C PHE A 129 3.89 2.37 11.62
N PRO A 130 3.40 1.78 12.72
CA PRO A 130 3.63 0.37 13.02
C PRO A 130 3.04 -0.58 11.97
N LEU A 131 1.85 -0.28 11.46
CA LEU A 131 1.23 -1.09 10.41
C LEU A 131 2.04 -1.00 9.10
N THR A 132 2.45 0.20 8.71
CA THR A 132 3.18 0.40 7.45
C THR A 132 4.58 -0.19 7.50
N VAL A 133 5.28 -0.11 8.64
CA VAL A 133 6.59 -0.75 8.84
C VAL A 133 6.47 -2.27 8.77
N GLU A 134 5.43 -2.86 9.37
CA GLU A 134 5.23 -4.30 9.27
C GLU A 134 4.88 -4.75 7.86
N MET A 135 4.09 -3.97 7.10
CA MET A 135 3.90 -4.24 5.67
C MET A 135 5.24 -4.29 4.94
N ALA A 136 6.08 -3.28 5.15
CA ALA A 136 7.40 -3.21 4.52
C ALA A 136 8.29 -4.39 4.92
N ASN A 137 8.29 -4.77 6.21
CA ASN A 137 9.02 -5.93 6.71
C ASN A 137 8.59 -7.24 6.05
N ARG A 138 7.26 -7.51 5.97
CA ARG A 138 6.73 -8.72 5.32
C ARG A 138 7.08 -8.76 3.84
N ILE A 139 6.91 -7.65 3.14
CA ILE A 139 7.23 -7.55 1.70
C ILE A 139 8.73 -7.69 1.47
N SER A 140 9.57 -7.03 2.26
CA SER A 140 11.02 -7.11 2.13
C SER A 140 11.51 -8.55 2.33
N LYS A 141 11.01 -9.25 3.36
CA LYS A 141 11.31 -10.67 3.59
C LYS A 141 10.85 -11.56 2.45
N GLN A 142 9.62 -11.34 1.95
CA GLN A 142 9.04 -12.15 0.88
C GLN A 142 9.79 -12.04 -0.45
N PHE A 143 10.40 -10.89 -0.72
CA PHE A 143 11.10 -10.60 -1.97
C PHE A 143 12.63 -10.45 -1.80
N ASP A 144 13.20 -10.94 -0.70
CA ASP A 144 14.64 -10.87 -0.39
C ASP A 144 15.23 -9.45 -0.52
N GLY A 145 14.48 -8.44 -0.10
CA GLY A 145 14.86 -7.03 -0.23
C GLY A 145 14.84 -6.47 -1.66
N LYS A 146 14.36 -7.25 -2.63
CA LYS A 146 14.40 -6.86 -4.06
C LYS A 146 13.13 -6.15 -4.57
N MET A 147 12.15 -5.89 -3.69
CA MET A 147 10.97 -5.12 -4.03
C MET A 147 11.24 -3.63 -3.77
N ARG A 148 11.03 -2.78 -4.77
CA ARG A 148 11.08 -1.32 -4.57
C ARG A 148 9.92 -0.88 -3.71
N ILE A 149 10.20 -0.13 -2.66
CA ILE A 149 9.20 0.39 -1.73
C ILE A 149 9.24 1.91 -1.74
N SER A 150 8.08 2.52 -2.01
CA SER A 150 7.80 3.92 -1.74
C SER A 150 7.02 4.00 -0.43
N TYR A 151 7.54 4.70 0.55
CA TYR A 151 6.98 4.71 1.90
C TYR A 151 6.14 5.96 2.17
N SER A 152 4.95 5.77 2.74
CA SER A 152 4.16 6.83 3.36
C SER A 152 3.32 6.25 4.51
N GLY A 153 3.42 6.84 5.69
CA GLY A 153 2.77 6.34 6.89
C GLY A 153 3.60 6.67 8.13
N GLY A 154 3.73 7.97 8.42
CA GLY A 154 4.40 8.44 9.62
C GLY A 154 5.92 8.53 9.54
N ALA A 155 6.52 8.53 8.35
CA ALA A 155 7.92 8.89 8.19
C ALA A 155 8.13 10.36 8.59
N ASP A 156 9.14 10.62 9.41
CA ASP A 156 9.51 11.96 9.85
C ASP A 156 11.04 12.05 10.10
N PHE A 157 11.48 13.24 10.49
CA PHE A 157 12.89 13.51 10.76
C PHE A 157 13.53 12.57 11.81
N PHE A 158 12.75 12.09 12.76
CA PHE A 158 13.24 11.28 13.88
C PHE A 158 13.30 9.77 13.59
N ASN A 159 12.77 9.31 12.46
CA ASN A 159 12.71 7.89 12.12
C ASN A 159 13.14 7.56 10.68
N ILE A 160 13.44 8.55 9.87
CA ILE A 160 13.78 8.35 8.45
C ILE A 160 15.07 7.52 8.27
N ASP A 161 16.07 7.72 9.13
CA ASP A 161 17.33 6.92 9.14
C ASP A 161 17.03 5.44 9.39
N LYS A 162 16.17 5.13 10.33
CA LYS A 162 15.78 3.74 10.65
C LYS A 162 15.00 3.09 9.50
N LEU A 163 14.20 3.86 8.77
CA LEU A 163 13.50 3.37 7.58
C LEU A 163 14.50 3.01 6.47
N PHE A 164 15.51 3.84 6.24
CA PHE A 164 16.58 3.52 5.29
C PHE A 164 17.42 2.30 5.73
N GLU A 165 17.76 2.19 7.00
CA GLU A 165 18.45 1.01 7.55
C GLU A 165 17.63 -0.28 7.40
N ALA A 166 16.31 -0.18 7.46
CA ALA A 166 15.38 -1.28 7.22
C ALA A 166 15.17 -1.63 5.72
N GLY A 167 15.84 -0.90 4.82
CA GLY A 167 15.76 -1.14 3.37
C GLY A 167 14.54 -0.56 2.66
N ILE A 168 13.96 0.51 3.22
CA ILE A 168 12.80 1.23 2.68
C ILE A 168 13.25 2.48 1.94
#